data_bb545d14fbe03bd5c32020cde7c73efd
#
_entry.id   bb545d14fbe03bd5c32020cde7c73efd
#
_cell.length_a   1.000
_cell.length_b   1.000
_cell.length_c   1.000
_cell.angle_alpha   90.00
_cell.angle_beta   90.00
_cell.angle_gamma   90.00
#
_symmetry.space_group_name_H-M   'P 1'
#
loop_
_entity.id
_entity.type
_entity.pdbx_description
1 polymer ?
#
loop_
_entity_poly.entity_id
_entity_poly.type
_entity_poly.pdbx_seq_one_letter_code
_entity_poly.pdbx_strand_id
1 'polypeptide(L)'
;MLRPKTVMVVLLNGGFLTILSCVTGSNVWGQLPIPDLPILSDRQSVAENGLWIETPLDRQFRNSKEVTVAEVKGPGLITMIHFALPQRMVAQPEKYRLGRELLIRIFWDDEAAPSVDCPLVDFFCDPAGERESLNTLMVNKKRGWNAYFPMPFRKSARVKLCYDGDVQPGQELWELMPCYSYVMVRKLDDLPENVGYFHTSWRQQLINLGKEDYVALDAIGKGKFVGWNVTVRLPGRPGYPVDENEKFYVDGEERPSVEFQGLEDSFGFSWGFPPEESIFLRTGWFPFHKEGAAAYRFFLEDAISFEKSLKVTIGFGANEHPMFQSQFGKPGNELEFSSTVYWYQLEPHAPLPEMPPPEKRRPTERSWKEMESLPSVEALQERGVKLHVRCGRPEKEEIYAEPGYHAEVKQGFAYTGWPFPVFHTRAHEKEVQILLSVPAGKSGTLRLYMIDPDHFMGGRHQEVFVGETLLDEVKEFDDGRWLEAPVAPTLTSSGSLLIRVVNRNPRSNAVLSVVEWVEPRQLPQ
;
A
#
# COMPACT_ATOMS: atom_id res chain seq x y z
N MET A 1 -3.24 -36.95 35.90
CA MET A 1 -4.53 -36.39 36.34
C MET A 1 -4.34 -35.63 37.64
N LEU A 2 -4.13 -34.37 37.62
CA LEU A 2 -4.08 -33.50 38.81
C LEU A 2 -5.43 -32.76 38.90
N ARG A 3 -6.18 -33.02 39.98
CA ARG A 3 -7.45 -32.33 40.28
C ARG A 3 -7.15 -30.88 40.67
N PRO A 4 -7.95 -29.89 40.22
CA PRO A 4 -7.78 -28.51 40.65
C PRO A 4 -8.08 -28.36 42.15
N LYS A 5 -7.19 -27.68 42.87
CA LYS A 5 -7.41 -27.31 44.28
C LYS A 5 -8.27 -26.04 44.29
N THR A 6 -9.44 -26.14 44.91
CA THR A 6 -10.31 -25.00 45.22
C THR A 6 -9.74 -24.28 46.43
N VAL A 7 -9.39 -22.99 46.24
CA VAL A 7 -9.03 -22.12 47.37
C VAL A 7 -10.27 -21.32 47.72
N MET A 8 -10.80 -21.49 48.92
CA MET A 8 -11.92 -20.76 49.46
C MET A 8 -11.39 -19.57 50.30
N VAL A 9 -11.68 -18.36 49.89
CA VAL A 9 -11.43 -17.15 50.67
C VAL A 9 -12.76 -16.70 51.27
N VAL A 10 -12.86 -16.70 52.59
CA VAL A 10 -14.04 -16.20 53.32
C VAL A 10 -13.73 -14.79 53.82
N LEU A 11 -14.45 -13.82 53.35
CA LEU A 11 -14.44 -12.46 53.90
C LEU A 11 -15.71 -12.23 54.71
N LEU A 12 -15.56 -12.05 56.01
CA LEU A 12 -16.65 -11.69 56.92
C LEU A 12 -16.75 -10.16 57.06
N ASN A 13 -17.81 -9.59 56.50
CA ASN A 13 -18.25 -8.26 56.90
C ASN A 13 -19.78 -8.20 56.95
N GLY A 14 -20.27 -8.02 58.18
CA GLY A 14 -21.63 -7.52 58.52
C GLY A 14 -22.82 -8.09 57.76
N GLY A 15 -23.25 -9.30 58.07
CA GLY A 15 -24.67 -9.69 57.98
C GLY A 15 -25.19 -10.33 56.68
N PHE A 16 -24.36 -10.56 55.65
CA PHE A 16 -24.77 -11.37 54.49
C PHE A 16 -23.63 -12.27 54.05
N LEU A 17 -23.86 -13.58 54.01
CA LEU A 17 -22.94 -14.56 53.50
C LEU A 17 -23.12 -14.66 51.98
N THR A 18 -22.25 -14.00 51.22
CA THR A 18 -22.21 -14.17 49.76
C THR A 18 -21.08 -15.17 49.45
N ILE A 19 -21.45 -16.37 49.02
CA ILE A 19 -20.48 -17.35 48.52
C ILE A 19 -20.15 -16.99 47.07
N LEU A 20 -19.01 -16.35 46.85
CA LEU A 20 -18.46 -16.16 45.51
C LEU A 20 -17.68 -17.44 45.15
N SER A 21 -18.27 -18.32 44.35
CA SER A 21 -17.51 -19.40 43.71
C SER A 21 -16.69 -18.81 42.56
N CYS A 22 -15.42 -18.53 42.81
CA CYS A 22 -14.47 -18.31 41.70
C CYS A 22 -14.30 -19.64 40.96
N VAL A 23 -15.04 -19.81 39.88
CA VAL A 23 -14.67 -20.78 38.86
C VAL A 23 -13.39 -20.23 38.23
N THR A 24 -12.25 -20.80 38.59
CA THR A 24 -11.04 -20.61 37.79
C THR A 24 -11.27 -21.32 36.47
N GLY A 25 -12.00 -20.65 35.57
CA GLY A 25 -11.95 -20.97 34.17
C GLY A 25 -10.48 -20.85 33.77
N SER A 26 -9.88 -21.95 33.37
CA SER A 26 -8.65 -21.90 32.60
C SER A 26 -8.95 -21.00 31.43
N ASN A 27 -8.46 -19.74 31.47
CA ASN A 27 -8.39 -18.89 30.31
C ASN A 27 -7.46 -19.61 29.33
N VAL A 28 -8.05 -20.44 28.49
CA VAL A 28 -7.41 -20.91 27.28
C VAL A 28 -7.43 -19.68 26.35
N TRP A 29 -6.54 -18.74 26.62
CA TRP A 29 -6.11 -17.83 25.60
C TRP A 29 -5.59 -18.73 24.49
N GLY A 30 -6.22 -18.69 23.33
CA GLY A 30 -5.71 -19.37 22.16
C GLY A 30 -4.33 -18.79 21.85
N GLN A 31 -3.32 -19.29 22.55
CA GLN A 31 -1.95 -18.98 22.24
C GLN A 31 -1.71 -19.45 20.82
N LEU A 32 -1.33 -18.52 19.93
CA LEU A 32 -0.46 -18.92 18.85
C LEU A 32 0.56 -19.86 19.48
N PRO A 33 0.93 -21.00 18.86
CA PRO A 33 1.99 -21.85 19.38
C PRO A 33 3.35 -21.16 19.24
N ILE A 34 3.49 -20.01 19.89
CA ILE A 34 4.79 -19.46 20.21
C ILE A 34 5.29 -20.39 21.32
N PRO A 35 6.35 -21.14 21.06
CA PRO A 35 6.94 -21.95 22.12
C PRO A 35 7.16 -21.06 23.33
N ASP A 36 6.66 -21.45 24.51
CA ASP A 36 6.96 -20.75 25.75
C ASP A 36 8.48 -20.53 25.81
N LEU A 37 8.92 -19.34 25.49
CA LEU A 37 10.31 -18.93 25.64
C LEU A 37 10.49 -18.54 27.12
N PRO A 38 11.43 -19.05 27.83
CA PRO A 38 12.35 -20.14 27.62
C PRO A 38 12.13 -21.24 28.69
N ILE A 39 11.45 -22.32 28.39
CA ILE A 39 11.51 -23.47 29.26
C ILE A 39 12.87 -24.14 29.01
N LEU A 40 13.88 -23.76 29.78
CA LEU A 40 15.23 -24.36 29.71
C LEU A 40 15.28 -25.86 30.03
N SER A 41 14.19 -26.41 30.57
CA SER A 41 14.01 -27.82 30.82
C SER A 41 13.55 -28.61 29.58
N ASP A 42 13.14 -27.94 28.50
CA ASP A 42 12.76 -28.61 27.28
C ASP A 42 14.03 -29.05 26.54
N ARG A 43 14.40 -30.27 26.68
CA ARG A 43 15.60 -30.88 26.07
C ARG A 43 15.47 -31.11 24.56
N GLN A 44 14.52 -30.51 23.91
CA GLN A 44 14.33 -30.68 22.47
C GLN A 44 15.39 -29.95 21.69
N SER A 45 16.53 -30.59 21.51
CA SER A 45 17.51 -30.10 20.53
C SER A 45 17.08 -30.48 19.11
N VAL A 46 17.60 -29.75 18.12
CA VAL A 46 17.46 -30.15 16.70
C VAL A 46 17.92 -31.59 16.47
N ALA A 47 18.91 -32.07 17.24
CA ALA A 47 19.43 -33.44 17.15
C ALA A 47 18.43 -34.49 17.68
N GLU A 48 17.59 -34.14 18.62
CA GLU A 48 16.66 -35.10 19.26
C GLU A 48 15.28 -35.06 18.60
N ASN A 49 14.70 -33.87 18.39
CA ASN A 49 13.32 -33.73 17.92
C ASN A 49 13.17 -32.70 16.76
N GLY A 50 14.24 -32.12 16.30
CA GLY A 50 14.25 -31.16 15.19
C GLY A 50 14.75 -31.76 13.89
N LEU A 51 14.33 -31.19 12.78
CA LEU A 51 14.85 -31.44 11.46
C LEU A 51 15.39 -30.14 10.88
N TRP A 52 16.56 -30.24 10.30
CA TRP A 52 17.14 -29.20 9.47
C TRP A 52 17.14 -29.71 8.03
N ILE A 53 16.28 -29.11 7.19
CA ILE A 53 16.15 -29.50 5.80
C ILE A 53 16.81 -28.42 4.96
N GLU A 54 17.95 -28.74 4.35
CA GLU A 54 18.65 -27.87 3.41
C GLU A 54 18.36 -28.30 1.98
N THR A 55 18.03 -27.32 1.12
CA THR A 55 17.70 -27.58 -0.27
C THR A 55 18.50 -26.64 -1.20
N PRO A 56 19.30 -27.16 -2.12
CA PRO A 56 20.03 -26.38 -3.13
C PRO A 56 19.08 -25.95 -4.26
N LEU A 57 18.42 -24.82 -4.11
CA LEU A 57 17.36 -24.33 -5.00
C LEU A 57 17.88 -24.01 -6.41
N ASP A 58 19.02 -23.33 -6.51
CA ASP A 58 19.61 -22.95 -7.78
C ASP A 58 19.92 -24.16 -8.69
N ARG A 59 20.31 -25.29 -8.10
CA ARG A 59 20.55 -26.52 -8.84
C ARG A 59 19.27 -27.14 -9.37
N GLN A 60 18.20 -27.12 -8.57
CA GLN A 60 16.91 -27.69 -8.97
C GLN A 60 16.22 -26.85 -10.02
N PHE A 61 16.27 -25.52 -9.91
CA PHE A 61 15.72 -24.61 -10.91
C PHE A 61 16.44 -24.63 -12.27
N ARG A 62 17.57 -25.31 -12.41
CA ARG A 62 18.17 -25.59 -13.73
C ARG A 62 17.30 -26.49 -14.60
N ASN A 63 16.49 -27.33 -13.97
CA ASN A 63 15.75 -28.41 -14.65
C ASN A 63 14.24 -28.30 -14.47
N SER A 64 13.74 -27.44 -13.59
CA SER A 64 12.31 -27.33 -13.26
C SER A 64 11.92 -25.92 -12.89
N LYS A 65 10.74 -25.49 -13.26
CA LYS A 65 10.07 -24.28 -12.77
C LYS A 65 9.39 -24.48 -11.41
N GLU A 66 9.25 -25.73 -10.96
CA GLU A 66 8.70 -26.09 -9.66
C GLU A 66 9.69 -26.95 -8.89
N VAL A 67 9.95 -26.58 -7.65
CA VAL A 67 10.90 -27.27 -6.75
C VAL A 67 10.28 -27.51 -5.40
N THR A 68 10.58 -28.67 -4.81
CA THR A 68 10.23 -28.98 -3.43
C THR A 68 11.33 -28.44 -2.51
N VAL A 69 10.95 -27.46 -1.67
CA VAL A 69 11.84 -26.85 -0.66
C VAL A 69 12.00 -27.78 0.54
N ALA A 70 10.87 -28.35 1.01
CA ALA A 70 10.87 -29.32 2.07
C ALA A 70 9.64 -30.23 1.97
N GLU A 71 9.81 -31.49 2.32
CA GLU A 71 8.74 -32.46 2.52
C GLU A 71 9.02 -33.25 3.78
N VAL A 72 8.08 -33.22 4.72
CA VAL A 72 8.28 -33.82 6.04
C VAL A 72 7.00 -34.47 6.55
N LYS A 73 7.15 -35.63 7.21
CA LYS A 73 6.07 -36.33 7.88
C LYS A 73 5.93 -35.82 9.31
N GLY A 74 4.70 -35.65 9.75
CA GLY A 74 4.32 -35.14 11.06
C GLY A 74 3.91 -36.23 12.06
N PRO A 75 3.33 -35.79 13.18
CA PRO A 75 2.99 -34.39 13.48
C PRO A 75 4.23 -33.52 13.72
N GLY A 76 4.11 -32.24 13.42
CA GLY A 76 5.24 -31.32 13.52
C GLY A 76 4.86 -29.84 13.47
N LEU A 77 5.86 -29.01 13.67
CA LEU A 77 5.78 -27.56 13.62
C LEU A 77 6.96 -27.02 12.80
N ILE A 78 6.70 -26.37 11.66
CA ILE A 78 7.72 -25.56 11.00
C ILE A 78 7.90 -24.30 11.85
N THR A 79 9.14 -24.02 12.25
CA THR A 79 9.47 -22.88 13.12
C THR A 79 10.22 -21.79 12.37
N MET A 80 10.80 -22.12 11.21
CA MET A 80 11.53 -21.18 10.39
C MET A 80 11.61 -21.67 8.95
N ILE A 81 11.45 -20.74 7.99
CA ILE A 81 11.80 -20.95 6.59
C ILE A 81 12.82 -19.85 6.23
N HIS A 82 13.97 -20.27 5.70
CA HIS A 82 15.05 -19.40 5.27
C HIS A 82 15.32 -19.56 3.78
N PHE A 83 15.51 -18.44 3.09
CA PHE A 83 16.01 -18.40 1.71
C PHE A 83 17.27 -17.54 1.64
N ALA A 84 18.33 -18.08 1.07
CA ALA A 84 19.58 -17.36 0.86
C ALA A 84 19.64 -16.81 -0.57
N LEU A 85 19.79 -15.48 -0.69
CA LEU A 85 19.97 -14.84 -1.97
C LEU A 85 21.44 -14.90 -2.41
N PRO A 86 21.72 -15.26 -3.66
CA PRO A 86 23.07 -15.24 -4.19
C PRO A 86 23.59 -13.79 -4.33
N GLN A 87 24.89 -13.63 -4.23
CA GLN A 87 25.51 -12.30 -4.26
C GLN A 87 25.19 -11.51 -5.54
N ARG A 88 24.96 -12.17 -6.67
CA ARG A 88 24.58 -11.53 -7.94
C ARG A 88 23.25 -10.76 -7.83
N MET A 89 22.26 -11.32 -7.09
CA MET A 89 20.96 -10.65 -6.88
C MET A 89 21.11 -9.41 -6.00
N VAL A 90 22.04 -9.45 -5.04
CA VAL A 90 22.32 -8.31 -4.17
C VAL A 90 23.14 -7.23 -4.87
N ALA A 91 24.07 -7.64 -5.75
CA ALA A 91 24.97 -6.73 -6.45
C ALA A 91 24.34 -6.06 -7.70
N GLN A 92 23.36 -6.70 -8.31
CA GLN A 92 22.68 -6.23 -9.54
C GLN A 92 21.16 -6.47 -9.42
N PRO A 93 20.49 -5.78 -8.48
CA PRO A 93 19.07 -6.02 -8.22
C PRO A 93 18.18 -5.68 -9.43
N GLU A 94 18.55 -4.73 -10.25
CA GLU A 94 17.85 -4.37 -11.48
C GLU A 94 17.81 -5.50 -12.52
N LYS A 95 18.81 -6.38 -12.49
CA LYS A 95 18.92 -7.52 -13.43
C LYS A 95 18.34 -8.81 -12.86
N TYR A 96 18.49 -9.05 -11.57
CA TYR A 96 18.18 -10.31 -10.90
C TYR A 96 17.11 -10.19 -9.82
N ARG A 97 16.24 -9.19 -9.93
CA ARG A 97 15.17 -8.95 -8.95
C ARG A 97 14.15 -10.07 -8.97
N LEU A 98 13.79 -10.57 -7.79
CA LEU A 98 12.62 -11.40 -7.62
C LEU A 98 11.38 -10.52 -7.67
N GLY A 99 10.44 -10.91 -8.53
CA GLY A 99 9.12 -10.32 -8.61
C GLY A 99 8.03 -11.28 -8.13
N ARG A 100 6.81 -10.99 -8.51
CA ARG A 100 5.62 -11.80 -8.18
C ARG A 100 5.47 -13.07 -9.03
N GLU A 101 6.44 -13.36 -9.89
CA GLU A 101 6.50 -14.57 -10.71
C GLU A 101 6.95 -15.80 -9.92
N LEU A 102 7.63 -15.61 -8.78
CA LEU A 102 8.02 -16.70 -7.90
C LEU A 102 7.01 -16.85 -6.77
N LEU A 103 6.31 -17.97 -6.73
CA LEU A 103 5.28 -18.31 -5.76
C LEU A 103 5.84 -19.24 -4.68
N ILE A 104 5.41 -19.04 -3.43
CA ILE A 104 5.51 -20.04 -2.36
C ILE A 104 4.17 -20.74 -2.20
N ARG A 105 4.21 -22.07 -2.19
CA ARG A 105 3.05 -22.94 -1.96
C ARG A 105 3.32 -23.91 -0.83
N ILE A 106 2.40 -23.99 0.12
CA ILE A 106 2.52 -24.95 1.22
C ILE A 106 1.23 -25.77 1.30
N PHE A 107 1.40 -27.08 1.43
CA PHE A 107 0.34 -28.08 1.51
C PHE A 107 0.44 -28.79 2.85
N TRP A 108 -0.68 -28.87 3.57
CA TRP A 108 -0.77 -29.59 4.83
C TRP A 108 -1.46 -30.94 4.63
N ASP A 109 -1.00 -31.94 5.35
CA ASP A 109 -1.68 -33.23 5.56
C ASP A 109 -2.19 -33.90 4.26
N ASP A 110 -1.39 -33.89 3.21
CA ASP A 110 -1.65 -34.48 1.90
C ASP A 110 -2.77 -33.78 1.09
N GLU A 111 -3.08 -32.52 1.38
CA GLU A 111 -4.01 -31.72 0.59
C GLU A 111 -3.60 -31.64 -0.88
N ALA A 112 -4.62 -31.64 -1.76
CA ALA A 112 -4.43 -31.49 -3.20
C ALA A 112 -4.19 -30.04 -3.61
N ALA A 113 -4.84 -29.08 -2.92
CA ALA A 113 -4.68 -27.65 -3.11
C ALA A 113 -3.80 -27.06 -1.99
N PRO A 114 -3.05 -25.98 -2.25
CA PRO A 114 -2.23 -25.35 -1.21
C PRO A 114 -3.07 -24.54 -0.24
N SER A 115 -2.71 -24.58 1.04
CA SER A 115 -3.22 -23.67 2.08
C SER A 115 -2.45 -22.36 2.16
N VAL A 116 -1.26 -22.32 1.57
CA VAL A 116 -0.44 -21.12 1.35
C VAL A 116 -0.18 -21.00 -0.14
N ASP A 117 -0.68 -19.95 -0.78
CA ASP A 117 -0.42 -19.64 -2.19
C ASP A 117 -0.28 -18.12 -2.36
N CYS A 118 0.94 -17.66 -2.53
CA CYS A 118 1.22 -16.24 -2.73
C CYS A 118 2.59 -16.00 -3.38
N PRO A 119 2.82 -14.83 -3.99
CA PRO A 119 4.16 -14.44 -4.42
C PRO A 119 5.13 -14.43 -3.24
N LEU A 120 6.32 -14.97 -3.45
CA LEU A 120 7.33 -15.09 -2.39
C LEU A 120 7.69 -13.72 -1.79
N VAL A 121 7.78 -12.69 -2.62
CA VAL A 121 8.10 -11.32 -2.18
C VAL A 121 7.00 -10.75 -1.28
N ASP A 122 5.74 -10.96 -1.64
CA ASP A 122 4.59 -10.53 -0.85
C ASP A 122 4.47 -11.35 0.46
N PHE A 123 4.83 -12.64 0.45
CA PHE A 123 4.92 -13.45 1.66
C PHE A 123 5.89 -12.86 2.69
N PHE A 124 6.93 -12.17 2.23
CA PHE A 124 7.90 -11.46 3.06
C PHE A 124 7.57 -9.98 3.28
N CYS A 125 6.32 -9.56 3.08
CA CYS A 125 5.84 -8.18 3.24
C CYS A 125 6.62 -7.15 2.40
N ASP A 126 7.14 -7.57 1.25
CA ASP A 126 7.82 -6.71 0.29
C ASP A 126 7.16 -6.83 -1.08
N PRO A 127 5.94 -6.29 -1.24
CA PRO A 127 5.24 -6.37 -2.50
C PRO A 127 6.09 -5.83 -3.65
N ALA A 128 6.09 -6.57 -4.77
CA ALA A 128 6.95 -6.35 -5.92
C ALA A 128 8.47 -6.52 -5.71
N GLY A 129 8.94 -6.88 -4.52
CA GLY A 129 10.34 -7.19 -4.26
C GLY A 129 11.29 -6.00 -4.32
N GLU A 130 10.81 -4.79 -4.02
CA GLU A 130 11.57 -3.54 -4.21
C GLU A 130 12.51 -3.18 -3.08
N ARG A 131 12.33 -3.77 -1.91
CA ARG A 131 13.13 -3.42 -0.73
C ARG A 131 14.41 -4.24 -0.62
N GLU A 132 15.48 -3.56 -0.29
CA GLU A 132 16.74 -4.22 0.07
C GLU A 132 16.63 -4.91 1.44
N SER A 133 15.93 -4.30 2.39
CA SER A 133 15.80 -4.82 3.74
C SER A 133 14.44 -4.54 4.36
N LEU A 134 13.98 -5.49 5.17
CA LEU A 134 12.81 -5.38 6.03
C LEU A 134 13.10 -6.15 7.33
N ASN A 135 12.71 -5.60 8.47
CA ASN A 135 12.92 -6.25 9.75
C ASN A 135 11.66 -6.15 10.60
N THR A 136 10.91 -7.25 10.65
CA THR A 136 9.68 -7.38 11.42
C THR A 136 9.75 -8.54 12.39
N LEU A 137 8.72 -8.74 13.20
CA LEU A 137 8.67 -9.86 14.15
C LEU A 137 8.52 -11.21 13.44
N MET A 138 7.72 -11.27 12.37
CA MET A 138 7.35 -12.54 11.71
C MET A 138 8.18 -12.82 10.46
N VAL A 139 8.67 -11.79 9.80
CA VAL A 139 9.52 -11.92 8.61
C VAL A 139 10.64 -10.91 8.66
N ASN A 140 11.82 -11.32 8.21
CA ASN A 140 12.89 -10.37 7.94
C ASN A 140 13.61 -10.70 6.64
N LYS A 141 14.19 -9.67 6.05
CA LYS A 141 14.77 -9.72 4.74
C LYS A 141 15.97 -8.81 4.65
N LYS A 142 17.06 -9.34 4.16
CA LYS A 142 18.22 -8.62 3.63
C LYS A 142 18.88 -9.52 2.58
N ARG A 143 20.06 -10.07 2.81
CA ARG A 143 20.65 -11.10 1.93
C ARG A 143 20.01 -12.46 2.17
N GLY A 144 19.61 -12.76 3.40
CA GLY A 144 18.79 -13.89 3.76
C GLY A 144 17.36 -13.41 4.06
N TRP A 145 16.38 -14.20 3.65
CA TRP A 145 14.97 -13.96 3.92
C TRP A 145 14.48 -15.02 4.89
N ASN A 146 13.89 -14.60 6.00
CA ASN A 146 13.50 -15.49 7.08
C ASN A 146 12.04 -15.27 7.45
N ALA A 147 11.27 -16.34 7.54
CA ALA A 147 9.90 -16.35 8.06
C ALA A 147 9.85 -17.20 9.33
N TYR A 148 9.22 -16.67 10.37
CA TYR A 148 9.13 -17.26 11.72
C TYR A 148 7.68 -17.55 12.12
N PHE A 149 6.74 -17.56 11.18
CA PHE A 149 5.38 -18.02 11.46
C PHE A 149 5.42 -19.46 11.96
N PRO A 150 4.84 -19.77 13.13
CA PRO A 150 4.65 -21.16 13.55
C PRO A 150 3.69 -21.86 12.59
N MET A 151 4.09 -22.94 11.95
CA MET A 151 3.26 -23.64 10.97
C MET A 151 3.07 -25.10 11.40
N PRO A 152 2.05 -25.40 12.21
CA PRO A 152 1.76 -26.76 12.67
C PRO A 152 1.12 -27.61 11.57
N PHE A 153 1.39 -28.92 11.61
CA PHE A 153 0.80 -29.93 10.72
C PHE A 153 0.68 -31.29 11.43
N ARG A 154 -0.37 -32.07 11.09
CA ARG A 154 -0.66 -33.33 11.78
C ARG A 154 -0.05 -34.54 11.09
N LYS A 155 -0.07 -34.60 9.76
CA LYS A 155 0.40 -35.78 9.01
C LYS A 155 1.63 -35.46 8.17
N SER A 156 1.60 -34.36 7.43
CA SER A 156 2.69 -33.97 6.54
C SER A 156 2.69 -32.47 6.26
N ALA A 157 3.86 -31.96 5.87
CA ALA A 157 4.03 -30.62 5.33
C ALA A 157 4.86 -30.71 4.04
N ARG A 158 4.42 -30.03 2.98
CA ARG A 158 5.15 -29.92 1.72
C ARG A 158 5.25 -28.47 1.32
N VAL A 159 6.47 -27.94 1.29
CA VAL A 159 6.78 -26.55 0.89
C VAL A 159 7.38 -26.57 -0.51
N LYS A 160 6.81 -25.78 -1.41
CA LYS A 160 7.26 -25.65 -2.80
C LYS A 160 7.54 -24.21 -3.16
N LEU A 161 8.43 -24.02 -4.11
CA LEU A 161 8.54 -22.79 -4.91
C LEU A 161 8.18 -23.11 -6.36
N CYS A 162 7.37 -22.23 -6.95
CA CYS A 162 6.88 -22.36 -8.31
C CYS A 162 7.13 -21.03 -9.06
N TYR A 163 7.90 -21.09 -10.14
CA TYR A 163 8.11 -19.95 -11.02
C TYR A 163 7.24 -20.09 -12.26
N ASP A 164 6.36 -19.13 -12.50
CA ASP A 164 5.44 -19.16 -13.63
C ASP A 164 5.66 -18.02 -14.65
N GLY A 165 6.69 -17.19 -14.41
CA GLY A 165 7.07 -16.11 -15.30
C GLY A 165 7.87 -16.56 -16.54
N ASP A 166 8.18 -15.58 -17.39
CA ASP A 166 9.06 -15.73 -18.53
C ASP A 166 10.50 -15.39 -18.15
N VAL A 167 11.45 -16.15 -18.71
CA VAL A 167 12.87 -15.88 -18.57
C VAL A 167 13.32 -15.12 -19.82
N GLN A 168 14.02 -14.01 -19.61
CA GLN A 168 14.48 -13.19 -20.72
C GLN A 168 15.52 -13.93 -21.59
N PRO A 169 15.58 -13.68 -22.90
CA PRO A 169 16.58 -14.28 -23.77
C PRO A 169 18.01 -14.04 -23.24
N GLY A 170 18.78 -15.13 -23.12
CA GLY A 170 20.14 -15.09 -22.61
C GLY A 170 20.27 -15.08 -21.07
N GLN A 171 19.17 -15.22 -20.36
CA GLN A 171 19.12 -15.39 -18.90
C GLN A 171 18.68 -16.81 -18.56
N GLU A 172 19.26 -17.39 -17.54
CA GLU A 172 18.89 -18.72 -17.04
C GLU A 172 17.97 -18.59 -15.82
N LEU A 173 16.94 -19.42 -15.72
CA LEU A 173 15.97 -19.37 -14.61
C LEU A 173 16.65 -19.41 -13.23
N TRP A 174 17.63 -20.30 -13.05
CA TRP A 174 18.35 -20.45 -11.78
C TRP A 174 19.10 -19.17 -11.35
N GLU A 175 19.39 -18.26 -12.26
CA GLU A 175 20.03 -16.98 -11.94
C GLU A 175 19.10 -16.03 -11.19
N LEU A 176 17.79 -16.19 -11.40
CA LEU A 176 16.73 -15.41 -10.74
C LEU A 176 16.32 -15.99 -9.38
N MET A 177 16.86 -17.14 -8.97
CA MET A 177 16.38 -17.89 -7.82
C MET A 177 17.29 -17.71 -6.60
N PRO A 178 16.74 -17.84 -5.38
CA PRO A 178 17.55 -18.07 -4.19
C PRO A 178 18.48 -19.26 -4.40
N CYS A 179 19.68 -19.21 -3.84
CA CYS A 179 20.66 -20.30 -4.07
C CYS A 179 20.35 -21.54 -3.23
N TYR A 180 19.84 -21.36 -2.02
CA TYR A 180 19.41 -22.48 -1.17
C TYR A 180 18.36 -22.01 -0.15
N SER A 181 17.73 -22.99 0.51
CA SER A 181 16.81 -22.78 1.61
C SER A 181 17.15 -23.66 2.79
N TYR A 182 16.72 -23.21 3.97
CA TYR A 182 16.66 -24.01 5.19
C TYR A 182 15.23 -23.98 5.73
N VAL A 183 14.72 -25.15 6.11
CA VAL A 183 13.44 -25.27 6.83
C VAL A 183 13.72 -25.98 8.16
N MET A 184 13.37 -25.28 9.24
CA MET A 184 13.50 -25.82 10.59
C MET A 184 12.16 -26.40 11.02
N VAL A 185 12.17 -27.65 11.46
CA VAL A 185 10.96 -28.36 11.89
C VAL A 185 11.18 -28.96 13.26
N ARG A 186 10.26 -28.69 14.19
CA ARG A 186 10.16 -29.43 15.45
C ARG A 186 9.22 -30.60 15.25
N LYS A 187 9.64 -31.82 15.57
CA LYS A 187 8.76 -32.96 15.63
C LYS A 187 7.93 -32.89 16.91
N LEU A 188 6.69 -33.27 16.80
CA LEU A 188 5.75 -33.31 17.92
C LEU A 188 5.21 -34.74 18.06
N ASP A 189 4.81 -35.12 19.28
CA ASP A 189 4.15 -36.41 19.51
C ASP A 189 2.69 -36.35 19.08
N ASP A 190 2.06 -35.16 19.27
CA ASP A 190 0.67 -34.92 18.92
C ASP A 190 0.43 -33.40 18.82
N LEU A 191 -0.69 -33.01 18.18
CA LEU A 191 -1.20 -31.66 18.15
C LEU A 191 -2.63 -31.62 18.69
N PRO A 192 -2.96 -30.69 19.61
CA PRO A 192 -4.32 -30.49 20.09
C PRO A 192 -5.29 -30.24 18.92
N GLU A 193 -6.52 -30.74 19.00
CA GLU A 193 -7.53 -30.63 17.96
C GLU A 193 -7.87 -29.15 17.59
N ASN A 194 -7.74 -28.26 18.56
CA ASN A 194 -7.99 -26.83 18.40
C ASN A 194 -6.81 -26.01 17.83
N VAL A 195 -5.72 -26.65 17.42
CA VAL A 195 -4.61 -25.99 16.74
C VAL A 195 -4.90 -25.92 15.25
N GLY A 196 -5.03 -24.70 14.73
CA GLY A 196 -5.28 -24.41 13.31
C GLY A 196 -4.01 -24.48 12.46
N TYR A 197 -4.16 -24.78 11.19
CA TYR A 197 -3.10 -24.71 10.20
C TYR A 197 -2.87 -23.28 9.76
N PHE A 198 -1.66 -22.98 9.33
CA PHE A 198 -1.29 -21.67 8.79
C PHE A 198 -1.73 -21.53 7.34
N HIS A 199 -2.35 -20.40 7.00
CA HIS A 199 -2.84 -20.10 5.68
C HIS A 199 -2.34 -18.73 5.22
N THR A 200 -2.17 -18.57 3.91
CA THR A 200 -2.03 -17.26 3.26
C THR A 200 -2.81 -17.21 1.96
N SER A 201 -3.36 -16.05 1.66
CA SER A 201 -3.99 -15.75 0.38
C SER A 201 -3.47 -14.42 -0.14
N TRP A 202 -3.22 -14.36 -1.42
CA TRP A 202 -2.83 -13.15 -2.12
C TRP A 202 -3.90 -12.72 -3.11
N ARG A 203 -4.13 -11.40 -3.17
CA ARG A 203 -5.05 -10.79 -4.14
C ARG A 203 -4.48 -9.50 -4.68
N GLN A 204 -4.83 -9.15 -5.92
CA GLN A 204 -4.66 -7.83 -6.50
C GLN A 204 -5.90 -7.48 -7.32
N GLN A 205 -6.37 -6.25 -7.20
CA GLN A 205 -7.52 -5.77 -7.95
C GLN A 205 -7.40 -4.27 -8.20
N LEU A 206 -7.73 -3.88 -9.43
CA LEU A 206 -8.02 -2.51 -9.78
C LEU A 206 -9.51 -2.29 -9.54
N ILE A 207 -9.87 -1.41 -8.61
CA ILE A 207 -11.22 -1.33 -8.08
C ILE A 207 -11.74 0.10 -8.02
N ASN A 208 -13.02 0.22 -8.28
CA ASN A 208 -13.79 1.46 -8.12
C ASN A 208 -14.46 1.45 -6.75
N LEU A 209 -13.80 2.05 -5.75
CA LEU A 209 -14.32 2.11 -4.37
C LEU A 209 -15.63 2.90 -4.21
N GLY A 210 -16.03 3.68 -5.21
CA GLY A 210 -17.35 4.31 -5.23
C GLY A 210 -18.50 3.32 -5.54
N LYS A 211 -18.18 2.08 -5.91
CA LYS A 211 -19.16 1.05 -6.28
C LYS A 211 -19.07 -0.21 -5.44
N GLU A 212 -17.89 -0.62 -5.05
CA GLU A 212 -17.65 -1.87 -4.33
C GLU A 212 -16.39 -1.78 -3.46
N ASP A 213 -16.35 -2.57 -2.38
CA ASP A 213 -15.18 -2.73 -1.53
C ASP A 213 -14.16 -3.68 -2.15
N TYR A 214 -12.88 -3.43 -1.92
CA TYR A 214 -11.82 -4.42 -2.15
C TYR A 214 -11.94 -5.56 -1.12
N VAL A 215 -11.99 -6.81 -1.56
CA VAL A 215 -12.06 -7.98 -0.67
C VAL A 215 -10.66 -8.57 -0.49
N ALA A 216 -10.09 -8.41 0.70
CA ALA A 216 -8.78 -8.96 1.05
C ALA A 216 -8.87 -10.43 1.47
N LEU A 217 -9.90 -10.81 2.24
CA LEU A 217 -10.14 -12.17 2.71
C LEU A 217 -11.63 -12.49 2.69
N ASP A 218 -11.96 -13.73 2.35
CA ASP A 218 -13.28 -14.32 2.53
C ASP A 218 -13.08 -15.80 2.96
N ALA A 219 -12.88 -16.00 4.26
CA ALA A 219 -12.59 -17.31 4.86
C ALA A 219 -13.85 -17.92 5.47
N ILE A 220 -14.04 -19.21 5.25
CA ILE A 220 -15.13 -20.01 5.81
C ILE A 220 -14.52 -21.10 6.70
N GLY A 221 -14.99 -21.19 7.96
CA GLY A 221 -14.50 -22.13 8.97
C GLY A 221 -14.19 -21.41 10.27
N LYS A 222 -13.48 -22.08 11.18
CA LYS A 222 -13.06 -21.55 12.47
C LYS A 222 -11.58 -21.22 12.44
N GLY A 223 -11.24 -19.97 12.80
CA GLY A 223 -9.86 -19.53 12.70
C GLY A 223 -9.55 -18.22 13.41
N LYS A 224 -8.40 -17.65 13.04
CA LYS A 224 -7.85 -16.45 13.65
C LYS A 224 -6.97 -15.71 12.63
N PHE A 225 -7.37 -14.49 12.29
CA PHE A 225 -6.58 -13.57 11.47
C PHE A 225 -5.43 -13.03 12.31
N VAL A 226 -4.21 -13.12 11.78
CA VAL A 226 -2.99 -12.75 12.52
C VAL A 226 -2.14 -11.72 11.83
N GLY A 227 -2.53 -11.26 10.66
CA GLY A 227 -1.82 -10.19 9.98
C GLY A 227 -2.07 -10.12 8.50
N TRP A 228 -1.53 -9.07 7.92
CA TRP A 228 -1.53 -8.83 6.49
C TRP A 228 -0.44 -7.85 6.06
N ASN A 229 -0.19 -7.80 4.78
CA ASN A 229 0.37 -6.63 4.12
C ASN A 229 -0.57 -6.18 3.01
N VAL A 230 -0.62 -4.87 2.78
CA VAL A 230 -1.52 -4.23 1.82
C VAL A 230 -0.73 -3.20 1.03
N THR A 231 -1.00 -3.10 -0.26
CA THR A 231 -0.60 -1.95 -1.07
C THR A 231 -1.82 -1.17 -1.52
N VAL A 232 -1.68 0.13 -1.61
CA VAL A 232 -2.64 1.03 -2.22
C VAL A 232 -1.93 1.99 -3.16
N ARG A 233 -2.48 2.21 -4.34
CA ARG A 233 -2.00 3.21 -5.28
C ARG A 233 -3.08 3.64 -6.27
N LEU A 234 -2.91 4.82 -6.84
CA LEU A 234 -3.67 5.29 -7.99
C LEU A 234 -2.75 5.21 -9.22
N PRO A 235 -2.90 4.19 -10.09
CA PRO A 235 -1.95 3.94 -11.18
C PRO A 235 -1.74 5.17 -12.08
N GLY A 236 -0.47 5.54 -12.31
CA GLY A 236 -0.08 6.68 -13.12
C GLY A 236 -0.23 8.05 -12.46
N ARG A 237 -0.69 8.11 -11.22
CA ARG A 237 -0.82 9.36 -10.45
C ARG A 237 -0.07 9.24 -9.13
N PRO A 238 0.68 10.26 -8.74
CA PRO A 238 1.27 10.28 -7.41
C PRO A 238 0.20 10.53 -6.34
N GLY A 239 0.34 9.85 -5.22
CA GLY A 239 -0.57 9.94 -4.10
C GLY A 239 -1.71 8.92 -4.15
N TYR A 240 -2.35 8.75 -3.03
CA TYR A 240 -3.44 7.81 -2.77
C TYR A 240 -4.24 8.35 -1.58
N PRO A 241 -5.54 8.06 -1.48
CA PRO A 241 -6.31 8.38 -0.29
C PRO A 241 -5.92 7.43 0.86
N VAL A 242 -6.28 7.79 2.07
CA VAL A 242 -6.13 6.99 3.29
C VAL A 242 -7.41 6.95 4.12
N ASP A 243 -8.51 7.45 3.56
CA ASP A 243 -9.82 7.51 4.24
C ASP A 243 -10.68 6.25 3.97
N GLU A 244 -10.07 5.19 3.44
CA GLU A 244 -10.74 3.90 3.28
C GLU A 244 -10.77 3.15 4.60
N ASN A 245 -11.94 2.61 4.94
CA ASN A 245 -12.12 1.81 6.14
C ASN A 245 -11.76 0.35 5.90
N GLU A 246 -10.95 -0.24 6.77
CA GLU A 246 -10.82 -1.69 6.83
C GLU A 246 -11.90 -2.27 7.74
N LYS A 247 -12.64 -3.20 7.19
CA LYS A 247 -13.84 -3.78 7.78
C LYS A 247 -13.67 -5.28 7.95
N PHE A 248 -13.90 -5.77 9.16
CA PHE A 248 -13.81 -7.18 9.52
C PHE A 248 -15.20 -7.67 9.94
N TYR A 249 -15.82 -8.46 9.07
CA TYR A 249 -17.14 -9.05 9.28
C TYR A 249 -16.94 -10.46 9.85
N VAL A 250 -17.22 -10.64 11.14
CA VAL A 250 -17.04 -11.91 11.85
C VAL A 250 -18.33 -12.71 11.79
N ASP A 251 -18.23 -14.00 11.47
CA ASP A 251 -19.31 -14.98 11.56
C ASP A 251 -20.60 -14.62 10.81
N GLY A 252 -20.47 -13.91 9.69
CA GLY A 252 -21.59 -13.56 8.82
C GLY A 252 -22.33 -12.29 9.24
N GLU A 253 -21.70 -11.42 9.99
CA GLU A 253 -22.25 -10.10 10.38
C GLU A 253 -22.66 -9.27 9.16
N GLU A 254 -23.77 -8.51 9.32
CA GLU A 254 -24.19 -7.51 8.33
C GLU A 254 -23.41 -6.19 8.48
N ARG A 255 -22.90 -5.92 9.67
CA ARG A 255 -22.05 -4.76 9.99
C ARG A 255 -20.76 -5.27 10.64
N PRO A 256 -19.61 -4.71 10.30
CA PRO A 256 -18.34 -5.20 10.82
C PRO A 256 -18.24 -4.97 12.33
N SER A 257 -17.80 -5.98 13.09
CA SER A 257 -17.47 -5.83 14.51
C SER A 257 -16.18 -5.03 14.74
N VAL A 258 -15.27 -5.06 13.76
CA VAL A 258 -14.03 -4.28 13.79
C VAL A 258 -13.99 -3.46 12.51
N GLU A 259 -13.90 -2.14 12.67
CA GLU A 259 -13.78 -1.18 11.58
C GLU A 259 -12.79 -0.09 11.98
N PHE A 260 -11.77 0.10 11.15
CA PHE A 260 -10.83 1.21 11.25
C PHE A 260 -11.32 2.33 10.34
N GLN A 261 -11.14 3.59 10.74
CA GLN A 261 -11.71 4.74 10.03
C GLN A 261 -10.81 5.28 8.91
N GLY A 262 -9.60 4.79 8.81
CA GLY A 262 -8.66 5.12 7.75
C GLY A 262 -7.69 3.98 7.53
N LEU A 263 -7.21 3.84 6.30
CA LEU A 263 -6.27 2.79 5.92
C LEU A 263 -5.02 2.81 6.81
N GLU A 264 -4.52 4.01 7.16
CA GLU A 264 -3.36 4.15 8.01
C GLU A 264 -3.64 3.79 9.48
N ASP A 265 -4.88 3.93 9.95
CA ASP A 265 -5.26 3.66 11.35
C ASP A 265 -5.06 2.20 11.70
N SER A 266 -5.43 1.29 10.80
CA SER A 266 -5.25 -0.14 11.03
C SER A 266 -3.78 -0.53 11.14
N PHE A 267 -2.89 0.24 10.53
CA PHE A 267 -1.43 0.07 10.63
C PHE A 267 -0.79 0.88 11.77
N GLY A 268 -1.62 1.56 12.60
CA GLY A 268 -1.15 2.28 13.77
C GLY A 268 -0.57 3.66 13.48
N PHE A 269 -0.95 4.26 12.36
CA PHE A 269 -0.64 5.65 12.01
C PHE A 269 -1.90 6.52 12.14
N SER A 270 -1.82 7.82 11.92
CA SER A 270 -2.96 8.74 11.94
C SER A 270 -2.68 9.95 11.06
N TRP A 271 -3.75 10.49 10.46
CA TRP A 271 -3.67 11.60 9.52
C TRP A 271 -2.81 11.28 8.29
N GLY A 272 -2.98 10.06 7.78
CA GLY A 272 -2.19 9.49 6.69
C GLY A 272 -0.90 8.82 7.16
N PHE A 273 -0.17 8.23 6.22
CA PHE A 273 1.16 7.72 6.49
C PHE A 273 2.15 8.87 6.62
N PRO A 274 3.08 8.85 7.60
CA PRO A 274 4.06 9.92 7.78
C PRO A 274 4.95 10.06 6.52
N PRO A 275 5.58 11.24 6.30
CA PRO A 275 6.41 11.48 5.11
C PRO A 275 7.60 10.53 4.97
N GLU A 276 8.09 10.00 6.09
CA GLU A 276 9.24 9.10 6.15
C GLU A 276 8.75 7.69 6.40
N GLU A 277 9.34 6.72 5.70
CA GLU A 277 9.01 5.31 5.94
C GLU A 277 9.22 4.93 7.41
N SER A 278 8.37 4.07 7.91
CA SER A 278 8.41 3.63 9.30
C SER A 278 8.30 2.12 9.38
N ILE A 279 9.39 1.48 9.85
CA ILE A 279 9.48 0.02 9.95
C ILE A 279 9.59 -0.35 11.42
N PHE A 280 8.53 -0.89 11.98
CA PHE A 280 8.46 -1.39 13.35
C PHE A 280 8.27 -2.92 13.36
N LEU A 281 8.47 -3.56 14.51
CA LEU A 281 8.40 -5.02 14.59
C LEU A 281 7.04 -5.60 14.22
N ARG A 282 5.93 -4.92 14.58
CA ARG A 282 4.57 -5.43 14.36
C ARG A 282 3.83 -4.73 13.24
N THR A 283 4.24 -3.54 12.90
CA THR A 283 3.59 -2.71 11.89
C THR A 283 4.60 -1.84 11.18
N GLY A 284 4.24 -1.34 10.02
CA GLY A 284 5.08 -0.40 9.29
C GLY A 284 4.49 -0.05 7.95
N TRP A 285 5.06 1.00 7.35
CA TRP A 285 4.73 1.42 6.02
C TRP A 285 5.97 1.89 5.27
N PHE A 286 5.92 1.86 3.94
CA PHE A 286 6.94 2.38 3.05
C PHE A 286 6.36 2.73 1.68
N PRO A 287 7.01 3.63 0.92
CA PRO A 287 6.58 3.95 -0.44
C PRO A 287 6.57 2.73 -1.35
N PHE A 288 5.57 2.66 -2.23
CA PHE A 288 5.38 1.60 -3.21
C PHE A 288 5.21 2.19 -4.61
N HIS A 289 6.07 1.81 -5.55
CA HIS A 289 6.00 2.25 -6.95
C HIS A 289 5.90 3.77 -7.14
N LYS A 290 6.58 4.59 -6.38
CA LYS A 290 6.55 6.08 -6.41
C LYS A 290 5.16 6.70 -6.19
N GLU A 291 4.08 5.97 -6.45
CA GLU A 291 2.71 6.46 -6.52
C GLU A 291 1.88 6.06 -5.31
N GLY A 292 2.25 4.98 -4.62
CA GLY A 292 1.45 4.36 -3.58
C GLY A 292 2.19 4.09 -2.29
N ALA A 293 1.51 3.39 -1.40
CA ALA A 293 2.03 2.88 -0.14
C ALA A 293 1.92 1.36 -0.06
N ALA A 294 2.87 0.76 0.65
CA ALA A 294 2.79 -0.58 1.18
C ALA A 294 2.84 -0.51 2.69
N ALA A 295 1.95 -1.21 3.35
CA ALA A 295 1.90 -1.28 4.81
C ALA A 295 1.73 -2.73 5.27
N TYR A 296 2.19 -3.05 6.47
CA TYR A 296 2.02 -4.36 7.08
C TYR A 296 1.66 -4.23 8.56
N ARG A 297 0.89 -5.19 9.08
CA ARG A 297 0.60 -5.34 10.50
C ARG A 297 0.44 -6.81 10.88
N PHE A 298 1.01 -7.18 12.01
CA PHE A 298 0.81 -8.47 12.66
C PHE A 298 -0.03 -8.30 13.92
N PHE A 299 -1.22 -8.93 13.90
CA PHE A 299 -2.15 -9.00 15.02
C PHE A 299 -1.80 -10.26 15.82
N LEU A 300 -1.13 -10.11 16.93
CA LEU A 300 -0.68 -11.25 17.74
C LEU A 300 -1.59 -11.44 18.96
N GLU A 301 -1.53 -10.50 19.90
CA GLU A 301 -2.40 -10.51 21.06
C GLU A 301 -3.81 -10.00 20.74
N ASP A 302 -3.92 -9.15 19.74
CA ASP A 302 -5.15 -8.55 19.21
C ASP A 302 -5.69 -9.28 17.97
N ALA A 303 -5.30 -10.54 17.76
CA ALA A 303 -5.74 -11.36 16.65
C ALA A 303 -7.27 -11.51 16.60
N ILE A 304 -7.85 -11.39 15.39
CA ILE A 304 -9.30 -11.42 15.19
C ILE A 304 -9.76 -12.85 14.99
N SER A 305 -10.47 -13.39 15.99
CA SER A 305 -10.97 -14.77 15.98
C SER A 305 -12.35 -14.86 15.35
N PHE A 306 -12.63 -15.98 14.68
CA PHE A 306 -13.92 -16.29 14.08
C PHE A 306 -14.27 -17.79 14.26
N GLU A 307 -15.57 -18.09 14.38
CA GLU A 307 -16.07 -19.46 14.58
C GLU A 307 -16.65 -20.06 13.29
N LYS A 308 -17.12 -19.22 12.35
CA LYS A 308 -17.81 -19.67 11.12
C LYS A 308 -17.21 -19.05 9.86
N SER A 309 -16.85 -17.77 9.89
CA SER A 309 -16.33 -17.05 8.74
C SER A 309 -15.69 -15.74 9.14
N LEU A 310 -14.77 -15.28 8.30
CA LEU A 310 -14.21 -13.93 8.37
C LEU A 310 -14.13 -13.33 6.97
N LYS A 311 -14.83 -12.22 6.75
CA LYS A 311 -14.66 -11.41 5.56
C LYS A 311 -13.96 -10.12 5.92
N VAL A 312 -12.86 -9.81 5.19
CA VAL A 312 -12.08 -8.58 5.38
C VAL A 312 -12.16 -7.76 4.10
N THR A 313 -12.60 -6.51 4.21
CA THR A 313 -12.69 -5.60 3.07
C THR A 313 -12.04 -4.25 3.35
N ILE A 314 -11.68 -3.55 2.28
CA ILE A 314 -11.25 -2.16 2.30
C ILE A 314 -12.22 -1.37 1.42
N GLY A 315 -12.82 -0.33 1.96
CA GLY A 315 -13.77 0.49 1.23
C GLY A 315 -14.30 1.64 2.08
N PHE A 316 -15.05 2.54 1.47
CA PHE A 316 -15.58 3.68 2.21
C PHE A 316 -16.63 3.27 3.23
N GLY A 317 -16.58 3.87 4.41
CA GLY A 317 -17.55 3.68 5.48
C GLY A 317 -18.87 4.39 5.18
N ALA A 318 -19.91 4.03 5.95
CA ALA A 318 -21.24 4.64 5.83
C ALA A 318 -21.25 6.15 6.13
N ASN A 319 -20.26 6.62 6.89
CA ASN A 319 -20.10 8.02 7.29
C ASN A 319 -19.07 8.78 6.45
N GLU A 320 -18.51 8.14 5.44
CA GLU A 320 -17.53 8.75 4.56
C GLU A 320 -18.08 9.96 3.82
N HIS A 321 -17.21 10.92 3.61
CA HIS A 321 -17.59 12.13 2.93
C HIS A 321 -18.00 11.81 1.47
N PRO A 322 -19.20 12.23 1.01
CA PRO A 322 -19.69 11.92 -0.33
C PRO A 322 -18.72 12.29 -1.46
N MET A 323 -17.78 13.19 -1.18
CA MET A 323 -16.70 13.59 -2.06
C MET A 323 -15.81 12.39 -2.48
N PHE A 324 -15.37 11.56 -1.53
CA PHE A 324 -14.50 10.42 -1.84
C PHE A 324 -15.24 9.39 -2.69
N GLN A 325 -16.49 9.07 -2.35
CA GLN A 325 -17.30 8.14 -3.15
C GLN A 325 -17.50 8.63 -4.57
N SER A 326 -17.75 9.93 -4.79
CA SER A 326 -17.95 10.48 -6.13
C SER A 326 -16.65 10.50 -6.94
N GLN A 327 -15.53 10.76 -6.28
CA GLN A 327 -14.21 10.84 -6.89
C GLN A 327 -13.70 9.48 -7.38
N PHE A 328 -13.74 8.46 -6.50
CA PHE A 328 -13.29 7.10 -6.82
C PHE A 328 -14.35 6.26 -7.55
N GLY A 329 -15.54 6.81 -7.75
CA GLY A 329 -16.58 6.26 -8.63
C GLY A 329 -16.37 6.51 -10.11
N LYS A 330 -15.43 7.40 -10.48
CA LYS A 330 -15.18 7.76 -11.87
C LYS A 330 -14.29 6.77 -12.61
N PRO A 331 -14.55 6.52 -13.90
CA PRO A 331 -13.60 5.82 -14.75
C PRO A 331 -12.23 6.52 -14.76
N GLY A 332 -11.16 5.75 -14.61
CA GLY A 332 -9.79 6.26 -14.56
C GLY A 332 -9.29 6.61 -13.15
N ASN A 333 -10.16 6.63 -12.15
CA ASN A 333 -9.80 6.84 -10.75
C ASN A 333 -9.89 5.54 -9.92
N GLU A 334 -9.81 4.39 -10.58
CA GLU A 334 -9.76 3.12 -9.87
C GLU A 334 -8.45 3.02 -9.08
N LEU A 335 -8.57 2.61 -7.83
CA LEU A 335 -7.43 2.30 -6.97
C LEU A 335 -6.97 0.87 -7.21
N GLU A 336 -5.69 0.66 -7.21
CA GLU A 336 -5.11 -0.66 -7.19
C GLU A 336 -4.72 -1.04 -5.77
N PHE A 337 -5.34 -2.10 -5.29
CA PHE A 337 -4.95 -2.77 -4.06
C PHE A 337 -4.30 -4.10 -4.36
N SER A 338 -3.29 -4.47 -3.57
CA SER A 338 -2.90 -5.86 -3.41
C SER A 338 -2.75 -6.18 -1.92
N SER A 339 -3.00 -7.43 -1.55
CA SER A 339 -2.87 -7.86 -0.16
C SER A 339 -2.38 -9.30 -0.06
N THR A 340 -1.59 -9.55 0.97
CA THR A 340 -1.30 -10.91 1.48
C THR A 340 -1.82 -11.00 2.89
N VAL A 341 -2.72 -11.92 3.12
CA VAL A 341 -3.35 -12.13 4.43
C VAL A 341 -2.78 -13.38 5.08
N TYR A 342 -2.52 -13.32 6.39
CA TYR A 342 -2.03 -14.44 7.21
C TYR A 342 -3.06 -14.80 8.27
N TRP A 343 -3.45 -16.08 8.33
CA TRP A 343 -4.37 -16.56 9.36
C TRP A 343 -4.13 -18.02 9.72
N TYR A 344 -4.68 -18.43 10.83
CA TYR A 344 -4.75 -19.83 11.24
C TYR A 344 -6.20 -20.31 11.18
N GLN A 345 -6.43 -21.53 10.70
CA GLN A 345 -7.76 -22.08 10.54
C GLN A 345 -7.75 -23.60 10.75
N LEU A 346 -8.83 -24.11 11.33
CA LEU A 346 -9.11 -25.55 11.35
C LEU A 346 -9.61 -26.01 9.98
N GLU A 347 -9.26 -27.23 9.59
CA GLU A 347 -9.81 -27.86 8.41
C GLU A 347 -11.25 -28.38 8.63
N PRO A 348 -12.09 -28.43 7.57
CA PRO A 348 -11.76 -28.03 6.20
C PRO A 348 -11.86 -26.52 5.97
N HIS A 349 -11.04 -26.01 5.08
CA HIS A 349 -11.12 -24.62 4.59
C HIS A 349 -11.77 -24.53 3.21
N ALA A 350 -12.28 -23.35 2.85
CA ALA A 350 -12.72 -23.08 1.47
C ALA A 350 -11.49 -22.95 0.54
N PRO A 351 -11.59 -23.36 -0.73
CA PRO A 351 -10.51 -23.19 -1.68
C PRO A 351 -10.03 -21.74 -1.74
N LEU A 352 -8.70 -21.55 -1.77
CA LEU A 352 -8.13 -20.23 -2.01
C LEU A 352 -8.53 -19.70 -3.39
N PRO A 353 -8.59 -18.37 -3.59
CA PRO A 353 -8.76 -17.79 -4.91
C PRO A 353 -7.69 -18.29 -5.88
N GLU A 354 -8.07 -18.50 -7.14
CA GLU A 354 -7.10 -18.86 -8.16
C GLU A 354 -6.04 -17.76 -8.30
N MET A 355 -4.77 -18.16 -8.33
CA MET A 355 -3.64 -17.25 -8.52
C MET A 355 -3.70 -16.67 -9.94
N PRO A 356 -3.81 -15.35 -10.12
CA PRO A 356 -3.80 -14.74 -11.44
C PRO A 356 -2.49 -15.02 -12.18
N PRO A 357 -2.49 -15.02 -13.52
CA PRO A 357 -1.26 -15.17 -14.29
C PRO A 357 -0.27 -14.01 -14.02
N PRO A 358 1.04 -14.21 -14.25
CA PRO A 358 2.12 -13.29 -13.85
C PRO A 358 1.92 -11.84 -14.29
N GLU A 359 1.44 -11.62 -15.50
CA GLU A 359 1.19 -10.29 -16.05
C GLU A 359 0.09 -9.52 -15.31
N LYS A 360 -0.86 -10.21 -14.69
CA LYS A 360 -1.92 -9.62 -13.87
C LYS A 360 -1.52 -9.41 -12.40
N ARG A 361 -0.36 -9.92 -11.99
CA ARG A 361 0.19 -9.69 -10.66
C ARG A 361 1.14 -8.50 -10.60
N ARG A 362 1.57 -8.02 -11.76
CA ARG A 362 2.38 -6.80 -11.86
C ARG A 362 1.52 -5.58 -11.54
N PRO A 363 2.11 -4.53 -10.96
CA PRO A 363 1.43 -3.26 -10.80
C PRO A 363 0.93 -2.75 -12.16
N THR A 364 -0.30 -2.22 -12.18
CA THR A 364 -0.93 -1.70 -13.40
C THR A 364 -0.19 -0.47 -13.88
N GLU A 365 0.32 -0.48 -15.11
CA GLU A 365 0.93 0.69 -15.73
C GLU A 365 -0.15 1.54 -16.41
N ARG A 366 -0.19 2.82 -16.05
CA ARG A 366 -1.00 3.86 -16.73
C ARG A 366 -0.12 5.07 -17.00
N SER A 367 -0.27 5.68 -18.16
CA SER A 367 0.36 6.98 -18.44
C SER A 367 -0.56 8.10 -17.97
N TRP A 368 -0.05 8.97 -17.13
CA TRP A 368 -0.71 10.20 -16.75
C TRP A 368 -0.21 11.37 -17.63
N LYS A 369 -1.10 12.20 -18.15
CA LYS A 369 -0.78 13.23 -19.16
C LYS A 369 -0.08 14.48 -18.60
N GLU A 370 0.36 14.48 -17.36
CA GLU A 370 0.74 15.69 -16.67
C GLU A 370 2.24 15.95 -16.50
N MET A 371 2.52 17.21 -16.19
CA MET A 371 3.86 17.69 -15.89
C MET A 371 4.40 17.05 -14.60
N GLU A 372 5.01 15.90 -14.73
CA GLU A 372 5.68 15.20 -13.61
C GLU A 372 6.95 15.93 -13.13
N SER A 373 7.53 16.78 -13.97
CA SER A 373 8.76 17.50 -13.67
C SER A 373 8.70 18.95 -14.16
N LEU A 374 9.47 19.81 -13.50
CA LEU A 374 9.74 21.14 -14.03
C LEU A 374 10.40 21.02 -15.41
N PRO A 375 9.94 21.74 -16.43
CA PRO A 375 10.65 21.82 -17.69
C PRO A 375 12.05 22.42 -17.45
N SER A 376 13.05 21.93 -18.18
CA SER A 376 14.39 22.50 -18.06
C SER A 376 14.40 23.97 -18.48
N VAL A 377 15.34 24.74 -17.96
CA VAL A 377 15.50 26.16 -18.31
C VAL A 377 15.67 26.33 -19.82
N GLU A 378 16.44 25.44 -20.44
CA GLU A 378 16.66 25.41 -21.88
C GLU A 378 15.36 25.21 -22.65
N ALA A 379 14.52 24.24 -22.21
CA ALA A 379 13.22 23.99 -22.83
C ALA A 379 12.25 25.18 -22.68
N LEU A 380 12.28 25.88 -21.56
CA LEU A 380 11.50 27.12 -21.36
C LEU A 380 11.98 28.22 -22.30
N GLN A 381 13.29 28.44 -22.37
CA GLN A 381 13.89 29.45 -23.27
C GLN A 381 13.62 29.13 -24.74
N GLU A 382 13.67 27.85 -25.12
CA GLU A 382 13.33 27.42 -26.49
C GLU A 382 11.90 27.76 -26.87
N ARG A 383 10.96 27.72 -25.95
CA ARG A 383 9.56 28.14 -26.17
C ARG A 383 9.33 29.65 -26.08
N GLY A 384 10.36 30.44 -25.76
CA GLY A 384 10.24 31.87 -25.54
C GLY A 384 9.61 32.27 -24.23
N VAL A 385 9.61 31.36 -23.25
CA VAL A 385 9.08 31.60 -21.90
C VAL A 385 10.02 32.56 -21.16
N LYS A 386 9.47 33.64 -20.63
CA LYS A 386 10.15 34.67 -19.84
C LYS A 386 9.87 34.51 -18.33
N LEU A 387 8.74 33.93 -18.02
CA LEU A 387 8.31 33.63 -16.65
C LEU A 387 7.57 32.30 -16.68
N HIS A 388 7.96 31.38 -15.77
CA HIS A 388 7.25 30.14 -15.46
C HIS A 388 7.13 30.03 -13.96
N VAL A 389 5.92 29.82 -13.45
CA VAL A 389 5.63 29.72 -12.01
C VAL A 389 4.74 28.52 -11.75
N ARG A 390 5.17 27.63 -10.85
CA ARG A 390 4.29 26.65 -10.22
C ARG A 390 3.67 27.27 -8.98
N CYS A 391 2.36 27.52 -9.03
CA CYS A 391 1.68 28.42 -8.09
C CYS A 391 1.61 27.89 -6.65
N GLY A 392 1.75 26.57 -6.43
CA GLY A 392 1.69 25.97 -5.11
C GLY A 392 2.90 26.25 -4.22
N ARG A 393 4.09 26.39 -4.79
CA ARG A 393 5.35 26.62 -4.03
C ARG A 393 6.25 27.67 -4.70
N PRO A 394 5.78 28.90 -4.86
CA PRO A 394 6.53 29.90 -5.59
C PRO A 394 7.86 30.32 -4.93
N GLU A 395 8.04 30.02 -3.64
CA GLU A 395 9.24 30.34 -2.87
C GLU A 395 10.35 29.27 -2.90
N LYS A 396 10.11 28.13 -3.54
CA LYS A 396 11.04 26.98 -3.53
C LYS A 396 11.45 26.55 -4.92
N GLU A 397 12.32 27.30 -5.59
CA GLU A 397 12.94 26.92 -6.88
C GLU A 397 11.95 26.54 -8.01
N GLU A 398 10.67 26.86 -7.85
CA GLU A 398 9.63 26.56 -8.82
C GLU A 398 9.28 27.76 -9.69
N ILE A 399 10.16 28.72 -9.72
CA ILE A 399 10.07 29.90 -10.56
C ILE A 399 11.29 29.97 -11.48
N TYR A 400 11.03 29.98 -12.78
CA TYR A 400 11.96 30.49 -13.75
C TYR A 400 11.51 31.90 -14.14
N ALA A 401 12.38 32.88 -14.05
CA ALA A 401 12.09 34.26 -14.44
C ALA A 401 13.32 34.93 -15.07
N GLU A 402 13.16 35.52 -16.24
CA GLU A 402 14.17 36.41 -16.80
C GLU A 402 14.17 37.77 -16.07
N PRO A 403 15.26 38.53 -16.12
CA PRO A 403 15.31 39.86 -15.51
C PRO A 403 14.15 40.78 -15.99
N GLY A 404 13.45 41.37 -15.03
CA GLY A 404 12.27 42.22 -15.29
C GLY A 404 10.93 41.50 -15.26
N TYR A 405 10.93 40.17 -15.04
CA TYR A 405 9.73 39.34 -14.85
C TYR A 405 9.66 38.82 -13.43
N HIS A 406 8.47 38.86 -12.85
CA HIS A 406 8.23 38.34 -11.49
C HIS A 406 6.77 37.96 -11.33
N ALA A 407 6.49 37.06 -10.36
CA ALA A 407 5.15 36.71 -9.93
C ALA A 407 5.03 36.74 -8.41
N GLU A 408 3.93 37.31 -7.95
CA GLU A 408 3.61 37.36 -6.51
C GLU A 408 2.21 36.80 -6.29
N VAL A 409 2.10 35.83 -5.37
CA VAL A 409 0.80 35.32 -4.91
C VAL A 409 0.17 36.35 -3.99
N LYS A 410 -0.96 36.92 -4.41
CA LYS A 410 -1.74 37.88 -3.62
C LYS A 410 -2.80 37.19 -2.76
N GLN A 411 -3.39 36.09 -3.26
CA GLN A 411 -4.41 35.34 -2.56
C GLN A 411 -4.40 33.87 -2.93
N GLY A 412 -4.62 33.01 -1.93
CA GLY A 412 -4.68 31.56 -2.05
C GLY A 412 -3.69 30.87 -1.13
N PHE A 413 -3.93 29.61 -0.84
CA PHE A 413 -3.05 28.75 -0.07
C PHE A 413 -2.42 27.69 -0.97
N ALA A 414 -1.23 27.23 -0.62
CA ALA A 414 -0.57 26.15 -1.32
C ALA A 414 -1.31 24.84 -1.07
N TYR A 415 -1.61 24.10 -2.14
CA TYR A 415 -2.21 22.78 -2.07
C TYR A 415 -1.25 21.78 -2.69
N THR A 416 -0.54 21.06 -1.84
CA THR A 416 0.53 20.12 -2.22
C THR A 416 0.26 18.70 -1.74
N GLY A 417 -0.88 18.51 -1.06
CA GLY A 417 -1.35 17.20 -0.64
C GLY A 417 -2.02 16.44 -1.78
N TRP A 418 -2.40 15.21 -1.50
CA TRP A 418 -3.21 14.42 -2.42
C TRP A 418 -4.51 15.19 -2.79
N PRO A 419 -4.94 15.24 -4.05
CA PRO A 419 -4.36 14.60 -5.24
C PRO A 419 -3.37 15.47 -6.03
N PHE A 420 -2.82 16.53 -5.44
CA PHE A 420 -1.95 17.52 -6.08
C PHE A 420 -0.46 17.47 -5.69
N PRO A 421 0.14 16.34 -5.28
CA PRO A 421 1.53 16.35 -4.78
C PRO A 421 2.55 16.78 -5.84
N VAL A 422 2.22 16.61 -7.12
CA VAL A 422 3.09 16.97 -8.26
C VAL A 422 2.73 18.32 -8.86
N PHE A 423 1.49 18.80 -8.70
CA PHE A 423 1.00 19.99 -9.42
C PHE A 423 1.30 21.30 -8.70
N HIS A 424 1.61 21.23 -7.42
CA HIS A 424 1.89 22.41 -6.62
C HIS A 424 0.88 23.53 -6.88
N THR A 425 -0.38 23.20 -6.72
CA THR A 425 -1.51 24.04 -7.06
C THR A 425 -1.76 25.09 -5.97
N ARG A 426 -2.16 26.29 -6.37
CA ARG A 426 -2.73 27.30 -5.47
C ARG A 426 -4.23 27.15 -5.47
N ALA A 427 -4.86 27.16 -4.29
CA ALA A 427 -6.30 27.04 -4.15
C ALA A 427 -6.88 28.13 -3.25
N HIS A 428 -8.17 28.47 -3.43
CA HIS A 428 -8.88 29.36 -2.54
C HIS A 428 -10.39 29.21 -2.70
N GLU A 429 -11.14 29.31 -1.59
CA GLU A 429 -12.62 29.18 -1.59
C GLU A 429 -13.33 30.17 -2.51
N LYS A 430 -12.82 31.40 -2.60
CA LYS A 430 -13.42 32.47 -3.41
C LYS A 430 -12.65 32.71 -4.68
N GLU A 431 -11.39 33.09 -4.58
CA GLU A 431 -10.54 33.35 -5.76
C GLU A 431 -9.07 33.18 -5.45
N VAL A 432 -8.30 32.71 -6.45
CA VAL A 432 -6.85 32.73 -6.46
C VAL A 432 -6.40 34.00 -7.20
N GLN A 433 -5.42 34.73 -6.63
CA GLN A 433 -4.86 35.95 -7.24
C GLN A 433 -3.34 35.84 -7.38
N ILE A 434 -2.85 36.06 -8.59
CA ILE A 434 -1.42 36.15 -8.92
C ILE A 434 -1.16 37.50 -9.61
N LEU A 435 -0.25 38.27 -9.05
CA LEU A 435 0.23 39.50 -9.68
C LEU A 435 1.51 39.22 -10.46
N LEU A 436 1.47 39.41 -11.76
CA LEU A 436 2.66 39.34 -12.59
C LEU A 436 3.26 40.75 -12.74
N SER A 437 4.58 40.83 -12.60
CA SER A 437 5.37 41.99 -13.06
C SER A 437 6.00 41.62 -14.40
N VAL A 438 5.75 42.46 -15.41
CA VAL A 438 6.30 42.33 -16.75
C VAL A 438 6.79 43.70 -17.21
N PRO A 439 7.76 43.82 -18.09
CA PRO A 439 8.20 45.14 -18.59
C PRO A 439 7.04 45.93 -19.17
N ALA A 440 6.93 47.20 -18.80
CA ALA A 440 5.81 48.06 -19.21
C ALA A 440 5.65 48.14 -20.72
N GLY A 441 4.41 48.03 -21.20
CA GLY A 441 4.06 48.08 -22.62
C GLY A 441 4.51 46.87 -23.44
N LYS A 442 4.90 45.75 -22.80
CA LYS A 442 5.22 44.51 -23.50
C LYS A 442 3.95 43.76 -23.90
N SER A 443 3.96 43.22 -25.12
CA SER A 443 2.99 42.19 -25.54
C SER A 443 3.56 40.81 -25.32
N GLY A 444 2.70 39.85 -25.08
CA GLY A 444 3.07 38.45 -24.89
C GLY A 444 1.85 37.53 -24.91
N THR A 445 2.08 36.26 -24.67
CA THR A 445 1.02 35.30 -24.46
C THR A 445 1.06 34.83 -23.01
N LEU A 446 -0.03 35.02 -22.31
CA LEU A 446 -0.25 34.43 -20.99
C LEU A 446 -0.75 33.00 -21.17
N ARG A 447 -0.10 32.05 -20.52
CA ARG A 447 -0.51 30.63 -20.47
C ARG A 447 -0.79 30.25 -19.04
N LEU A 448 -1.93 29.63 -18.79
CA LEU A 448 -2.40 29.23 -17.46
C LEU A 448 -2.76 27.77 -17.51
N TYR A 449 -2.23 26.98 -16.56
CA TYR A 449 -2.59 25.58 -16.41
C TYR A 449 -3.39 25.36 -15.13
N MET A 450 -4.48 24.64 -15.27
CA MET A 450 -5.38 24.23 -14.19
C MET A 450 -5.73 22.78 -14.32
N ILE A 451 -5.99 22.13 -13.19
CA ILE A 451 -6.44 20.74 -13.15
C ILE A 451 -7.39 20.52 -11.97
N ASP A 452 -8.38 19.66 -12.18
CA ASP A 452 -9.34 19.20 -11.16
C ASP A 452 -9.28 17.67 -10.99
N PRO A 453 -8.14 17.11 -10.51
CA PRO A 453 -7.93 15.67 -10.52
C PRO A 453 -8.80 14.94 -9.48
N ASP A 454 -9.28 15.65 -8.47
CA ASP A 454 -10.15 15.13 -7.41
C ASP A 454 -11.64 15.38 -7.64
N HIS A 455 -12.00 16.09 -8.72
CA HIS A 455 -13.38 16.46 -9.00
C HIS A 455 -14.12 17.01 -7.77
N PHE A 456 -13.42 17.88 -7.05
CA PHE A 456 -13.79 18.33 -5.72
C PHE A 456 -15.25 18.83 -5.65
N MET A 457 -16.07 18.23 -4.77
CA MET A 457 -17.49 18.57 -4.54
C MET A 457 -18.34 18.58 -5.82
N GLY A 458 -18.12 17.61 -6.70
CA GLY A 458 -18.86 17.47 -7.97
C GLY A 458 -18.26 18.25 -9.13
N GLY A 459 -17.00 18.65 -9.01
CA GLY A 459 -16.20 19.33 -10.01
C GLY A 459 -16.07 20.83 -9.77
N ARG A 460 -14.87 21.34 -10.05
CA ARG A 460 -14.61 22.78 -9.98
C ARG A 460 -15.23 23.51 -11.16
N HIS A 461 -15.79 24.67 -10.85
CA HIS A 461 -16.29 25.61 -11.82
C HIS A 461 -15.68 26.98 -11.51
N GLN A 462 -14.94 27.55 -12.43
CA GLN A 462 -14.20 28.79 -12.21
C GLN A 462 -14.15 29.70 -13.44
N GLU A 463 -14.12 30.98 -13.20
CA GLU A 463 -13.88 32.01 -14.21
C GLU A 463 -12.46 32.55 -14.07
N VAL A 464 -11.80 32.75 -15.18
CA VAL A 464 -10.42 33.25 -15.25
C VAL A 464 -10.44 34.67 -15.82
N PHE A 465 -9.86 35.60 -15.06
CA PHE A 465 -9.76 37.00 -15.43
C PHE A 465 -8.29 37.42 -15.59
N VAL A 466 -8.04 38.30 -16.53
CA VAL A 466 -6.79 39.02 -16.70
C VAL A 466 -7.11 40.51 -16.58
N GLY A 467 -6.67 41.12 -15.48
CA GLY A 467 -7.21 42.40 -15.05
C GLY A 467 -8.72 42.29 -14.79
N GLU A 468 -9.49 43.15 -15.46
CA GLU A 468 -10.98 43.13 -15.39
C GLU A 468 -11.61 42.33 -16.55
N THR A 469 -10.83 41.78 -17.45
CA THR A 469 -11.32 41.08 -18.63
C THR A 469 -11.49 39.61 -18.35
N LEU A 470 -12.71 39.07 -18.51
CA LEU A 470 -12.98 37.63 -18.47
C LEU A 470 -12.27 36.98 -19.66
N LEU A 471 -11.39 36.00 -19.35
CA LEU A 471 -10.66 35.22 -20.33
C LEU A 471 -11.44 33.98 -20.75
N ASP A 472 -11.89 33.20 -19.76
CA ASP A 472 -12.64 31.98 -20.01
C ASP A 472 -13.43 31.55 -18.74
N GLU A 473 -14.45 30.72 -18.96
CA GLU A 473 -15.17 29.97 -17.96
C GLU A 473 -14.77 28.49 -18.04
N VAL A 474 -14.21 27.95 -16.98
CA VAL A 474 -13.57 26.63 -16.99
C VAL A 474 -14.37 25.64 -16.16
N LYS A 475 -14.76 24.53 -16.78
CA LYS A 475 -15.46 23.36 -16.21
C LYS A 475 -14.85 22.09 -16.80
N GLU A 476 -15.03 20.96 -16.12
CA GLU A 476 -14.65 19.63 -16.62
C GLU A 476 -13.18 19.58 -17.07
N PHE A 477 -12.27 19.95 -16.17
CA PHE A 477 -10.82 19.96 -16.43
C PHE A 477 -10.05 18.95 -15.56
N ASP A 478 -10.68 17.79 -15.31
CA ASP A 478 -10.12 16.70 -14.51
C ASP A 478 -8.77 16.19 -15.07
N ASP A 479 -8.61 16.25 -16.40
CA ASP A 479 -7.37 15.86 -17.11
C ASP A 479 -6.38 17.01 -17.32
N GLY A 480 -6.66 18.18 -16.71
CA GLY A 480 -5.87 19.36 -16.89
C GLY A 480 -6.19 20.15 -18.17
N ARG A 481 -6.07 21.47 -18.09
CA ARG A 481 -6.35 22.37 -19.21
C ARG A 481 -5.39 23.54 -19.21
N TRP A 482 -4.81 23.81 -20.38
CA TRP A 482 -4.10 25.04 -20.67
C TRP A 482 -5.06 26.07 -21.27
N LEU A 483 -5.02 27.31 -20.73
CA LEU A 483 -5.59 28.49 -21.36
C LEU A 483 -4.45 29.32 -21.90
N GLU A 484 -4.66 29.89 -23.09
CA GLU A 484 -3.72 30.80 -23.74
C GLU A 484 -4.43 32.08 -24.11
N ALA A 485 -3.87 33.23 -23.74
CA ALA A 485 -4.40 34.54 -24.05
C ALA A 485 -3.32 35.47 -24.56
N PRO A 486 -3.50 36.05 -25.73
CA PRO A 486 -2.65 37.15 -26.16
C PRO A 486 -2.92 38.39 -25.28
N VAL A 487 -1.84 38.97 -24.77
CA VAL A 487 -1.90 40.17 -23.93
C VAL A 487 -1.33 41.35 -24.69
N ALA A 488 -2.19 42.36 -24.91
CA ALA A 488 -1.82 43.57 -25.61
C ALA A 488 -0.96 44.52 -24.73
N PRO A 489 -0.11 45.38 -25.32
CA PRO A 489 0.73 46.34 -24.59
C PRO A 489 -0.04 47.27 -23.66
N THR A 490 -1.29 47.54 -23.97
CA THR A 490 -2.18 48.40 -23.15
C THR A 490 -2.47 47.79 -21.77
N LEU A 491 -2.57 46.44 -21.67
CA LEU A 491 -2.80 45.73 -20.42
C LEU A 491 -1.56 45.67 -19.53
N THR A 492 -0.38 45.81 -20.10
CA THR A 492 0.90 45.81 -19.39
C THR A 492 1.50 47.19 -19.22
N SER A 493 0.76 48.25 -19.57
CA SER A 493 1.25 49.63 -19.51
C SER A 493 1.74 50.08 -18.13
N SER A 494 1.16 49.51 -17.05
CA SER A 494 1.59 49.74 -15.67
C SER A 494 2.82 48.92 -15.26
N GLY A 495 3.29 47.98 -16.07
CA GLY A 495 4.33 47.03 -15.72
C GLY A 495 3.81 45.87 -14.82
N SER A 496 2.49 45.75 -14.65
CA SER A 496 1.88 44.71 -13.86
C SER A 496 0.57 44.19 -14.47
N LEU A 497 0.24 42.92 -14.17
CA LEU A 497 -0.94 42.23 -14.67
C LEU A 497 -1.51 41.34 -13.59
N LEU A 498 -2.74 41.59 -13.15
CA LEU A 498 -3.41 40.75 -12.15
C LEU A 498 -4.17 39.62 -12.84
N ILE A 499 -3.86 38.40 -12.44
CA ILE A 499 -4.59 37.19 -12.81
C ILE A 499 -5.50 36.83 -11.63
N ARG A 500 -6.78 36.59 -11.92
CA ARG A 500 -7.79 36.18 -10.93
C ARG A 500 -8.49 34.94 -11.44
N VAL A 501 -8.53 33.89 -10.60
CA VAL A 501 -9.31 32.68 -10.85
C VAL A 501 -10.41 32.62 -9.81
N VAL A 502 -11.63 32.88 -10.23
CA VAL A 502 -12.80 33.10 -9.35
C VAL A 502 -13.64 31.82 -9.29
N ASN A 503 -13.85 31.29 -8.08
CA ASN A 503 -14.70 30.13 -7.86
C ASN A 503 -16.18 30.47 -8.17
N ARG A 504 -16.83 29.59 -8.93
CA ARG A 504 -18.27 29.67 -9.26
C ARG A 504 -19.09 28.52 -8.69
N ASN A 505 -18.44 27.51 -8.10
CA ASN A 505 -19.11 26.45 -7.34
C ASN A 505 -18.95 26.71 -5.83
N PRO A 506 -19.97 27.19 -5.11
CA PRO A 506 -19.84 27.58 -3.70
C PRO A 506 -19.47 26.44 -2.76
N ARG A 507 -19.57 25.19 -3.19
CA ARG A 507 -19.15 24.00 -2.43
C ARG A 507 -17.73 23.56 -2.71
N SER A 508 -17.05 24.24 -3.64
CA SER A 508 -15.72 23.89 -4.12
C SER A 508 -14.76 25.08 -3.93
N ASN A 509 -13.60 25.05 -4.57
CA ASN A 509 -12.61 26.12 -4.56
C ASN A 509 -12.10 26.40 -5.97
N ALA A 510 -11.49 27.57 -6.18
CA ALA A 510 -10.72 27.87 -7.36
C ALA A 510 -9.32 27.29 -7.26
N VAL A 511 -8.74 26.87 -8.38
CA VAL A 511 -7.38 26.33 -8.48
C VAL A 511 -6.61 26.90 -9.66
N LEU A 512 -5.29 27.07 -9.46
CA LEU A 512 -4.35 27.47 -10.51
C LEU A 512 -3.00 26.80 -10.24
N SER A 513 -2.50 26.04 -11.20
CA SER A 513 -1.29 25.23 -11.04
C SER A 513 -0.06 25.89 -11.64
N VAL A 514 -0.15 26.40 -12.86
CA VAL A 514 1.00 27.02 -13.55
C VAL A 514 0.61 28.33 -14.24
N VAL A 515 1.53 29.27 -14.19
CA VAL A 515 1.47 30.55 -14.96
C VAL A 515 2.73 30.67 -15.77
N GLU A 516 2.59 30.92 -17.07
CA GLU A 516 3.69 31.24 -17.97
C GLU A 516 3.42 32.56 -18.70
N TRP A 517 4.48 33.33 -18.86
CA TRP A 517 4.52 34.48 -19.78
C TRP A 517 5.47 34.16 -20.93
N VAL A 518 4.96 34.17 -22.14
CA VAL A 518 5.69 33.78 -23.35
C VAL A 518 5.78 34.97 -24.30
N GLU A 519 6.98 35.24 -24.81
CA GLU A 519 7.21 36.24 -25.84
C GLU A 519 7.73 35.60 -27.14
N PRO A 520 7.34 36.10 -28.32
CA PRO A 520 7.91 35.62 -29.57
C PRO A 520 9.44 35.74 -29.55
N ARG A 521 10.13 34.71 -30.00
CA ARG A 521 11.59 34.79 -30.19
C ARG A 521 11.91 35.94 -31.13
N GLN A 522 12.68 36.90 -30.66
CA GLN A 522 13.37 37.80 -31.58
C GLN A 522 14.45 36.97 -32.28
N LEU A 523 14.24 36.68 -33.56
CA LEU A 523 15.32 36.12 -34.38
C LEU A 523 16.50 37.11 -34.34
N PRO A 524 17.72 36.66 -34.09
CA PRO A 524 18.88 37.51 -34.18
C PRO A 524 18.92 38.08 -35.59
N GLN A 525 19.02 39.44 -35.67
CA GLN A 525 19.19 40.16 -36.92
C GLN A 525 20.55 39.87 -37.55
#